data_220600d0ec007c06c9adbd2e5a72004c
#
_entry.id   220600d0ec007c06c9adbd2e5a72004c
#
_cell.length_a   1.000
_cell.length_b   1.000
_cell.length_c   1.000
_cell.angle_alpha   90.00
_cell.angle_beta   90.00
_cell.angle_gamma   90.00
#
_symmetry.space_group_name_H-M   'P 1'
#
loop_
_entity.id
_entity.type
_entity.pdbx_description
1 polymer ?
#
loop_
_entity_poly.entity_id
_entity_poly.type
_entity_poly.pdbx_seq_one_letter_code
_entity_poly.pdbx_strand_id
1 'polypeptide(L)'
;ELFKNVVFRLAPIGRNTARRMIRSIKGYEMLTGFRGKPHADIEEIERLLVGLSQLVTDNPEIKELDINPLFVHGAGSGATVADIIITLEQE
;
A
#
# COMPACT_ATOMS: atom_id res chain seq x y z
N GLU A 1 4.70 13.18 -17.59
CA GLU A 1 3.43 12.53 -17.66
C GLU A 1 3.33 11.37 -16.74
N LEU A 2 2.16 11.13 -16.42
CA LEU A 2 1.88 10.15 -15.41
C LEU A 2 1.15 8.99 -16.05
N PHE A 3 1.64 7.81 -15.80
CA PHE A 3 0.87 6.65 -16.21
C PHE A 3 0.06 6.21 -15.01
N LYS A 4 -1.10 5.67 -15.31
CA LYS A 4 -1.95 5.15 -14.26
C LYS A 4 -1.45 3.78 -13.86
N ASN A 5 -1.02 3.69 -12.65
CA ASN A 5 -0.40 2.48 -12.13
C ASN A 5 -1.17 2.07 -10.88
N VAL A 6 -2.41 1.67 -11.11
CA VAL A 6 -3.36 1.47 -10.03
C VAL A 6 -3.93 0.08 -10.11
N VAL A 7 -4.05 -0.55 -8.95
CA VAL A 7 -4.61 -1.89 -8.82
C VAL A 7 -5.69 -1.84 -7.74
N PHE A 8 -6.82 -2.46 -8.01
CA PHE A 8 -7.94 -2.48 -7.09
C PHE A 8 -8.27 -3.90 -6.68
N ARG A 9 -8.64 -4.07 -5.42
CA ARG A 9 -9.21 -5.31 -4.91
C ARG A 9 -10.26 -4.95 -3.88
N LEU A 10 -11.22 -5.85 -3.71
CA LEU A 10 -12.24 -5.64 -2.69
C LEU A 10 -11.72 -6.08 -1.34
N ALA A 11 -11.94 -5.24 -0.32
CA ALA A 11 -11.56 -5.57 1.05
C ALA A 11 -12.58 -6.54 1.65
N PRO A 12 -12.16 -7.36 2.59
CA PRO A 12 -10.80 -7.48 3.12
C PRO A 12 -9.92 -8.34 2.23
N ILE A 13 -8.61 -8.10 2.32
CA ILE A 13 -7.65 -8.90 1.57
C ILE A 13 -6.65 -9.54 2.53
N GLY A 14 -6.11 -10.68 2.12
CA GLY A 14 -5.06 -11.35 2.87
C GLY A 14 -3.68 -11.06 2.28
N ARG A 15 -2.66 -11.68 2.87
CA ARG A 15 -1.28 -11.45 2.49
C ARG A 15 -0.98 -11.83 1.04
N ASN A 16 -1.55 -12.95 0.59
CA ASN A 16 -1.28 -13.40 -0.78
C ASN A 16 -1.85 -12.44 -1.81
N THR A 17 -3.04 -11.91 -1.54
CA THR A 17 -3.64 -10.93 -2.43
C THR A 17 -2.82 -9.64 -2.42
N ALA A 18 -2.40 -9.18 -1.24
CA ALA A 18 -1.57 -7.99 -1.14
C ALA A 18 -0.28 -8.17 -1.94
N ARG A 19 0.33 -9.34 -1.83
CA ARG A 19 1.56 -9.62 -2.57
C ARG A 19 1.35 -9.53 -4.07
N ARG A 20 0.26 -10.11 -4.55
CA ARG A 20 -0.05 -10.06 -5.99
C ARG A 20 -0.34 -8.64 -6.45
N MET A 21 -1.02 -7.85 -5.63
CA MET A 21 -1.28 -6.46 -5.96
C MET A 21 0.03 -5.69 -6.14
N ILE A 22 0.96 -5.85 -5.21
CA ILE A 22 2.23 -5.15 -5.28
C ILE A 22 3.00 -5.56 -6.52
N ARG A 23 3.01 -6.85 -6.83
CA ARG A 23 3.74 -7.35 -7.99
C ARG A 23 3.15 -6.91 -9.32
N SER A 24 1.88 -6.53 -9.33
CA SER A 24 1.21 -6.18 -10.57
C SER A 24 1.36 -4.72 -10.97
N ILE A 25 1.91 -3.87 -10.11
CA ILE A 25 2.08 -2.47 -10.46
C ILE A 25 3.30 -2.31 -11.35
N LYS A 26 3.25 -1.30 -12.23
CA LYS A 26 4.34 -1.08 -13.18
C LYS A 26 5.64 -0.74 -12.50
N GLY A 27 5.58 -0.09 -11.36
CA GLY A 27 6.78 0.31 -10.63
C GLY A 27 7.39 -0.77 -9.76
N TYR A 28 6.92 -2.01 -9.86
CA TYR A 28 7.41 -3.06 -8.98
C TYR A 28 8.93 -3.22 -9.02
N GLU A 29 9.51 -3.09 -10.21
CA GLU A 29 10.97 -3.23 -10.33
C GLU A 29 11.73 -2.25 -9.47
N MET A 30 11.17 -1.05 -9.26
CA MET A 30 11.81 -0.05 -8.42
C MET A 30 11.94 -0.54 -6.99
N LEU A 31 11.05 -1.44 -6.57
CA LEU A 31 11.03 -1.97 -5.22
C LEU A 31 12.00 -3.13 -5.01
N THR A 32 12.47 -3.73 -6.09
CA THR A 32 13.26 -4.96 -6.00
C THR A 32 14.75 -4.74 -6.17
N GLY A 33 15.23 -3.53 -5.88
CA GLY A 33 16.66 -3.26 -5.94
C GLY A 33 17.14 -2.81 -7.30
N PHE A 34 16.26 -2.15 -8.03
CA PHE A 34 16.57 -1.66 -9.36
C PHE A 34 17.76 -0.70 -9.33
N ARG A 35 18.68 -0.85 -10.28
CA ARG A 35 19.86 0.01 -10.43
C ARG A 35 20.75 0.02 -9.19
N GLY A 36 20.93 -1.13 -8.59
CA GLY A 36 21.86 -1.27 -7.47
C GLY A 36 21.35 -0.76 -6.15
N LYS A 37 20.11 -0.27 -6.10
CA LYS A 37 19.53 0.16 -4.83
C LYS A 37 19.10 -1.06 -4.04
N PRO A 38 19.07 -0.98 -2.71
CA PRO A 38 18.60 -2.10 -1.91
C PRO A 38 17.12 -2.36 -2.16
N HIS A 39 16.71 -3.59 -1.92
CA HIS A 39 15.30 -3.94 -1.93
C HIS A 39 14.54 -3.06 -0.95
N ALA A 40 13.37 -2.59 -1.38
CA ALA A 40 12.47 -1.91 -0.47
C ALA A 40 11.81 -2.94 0.46
N ASP A 41 11.22 -2.47 1.54
CA ASP A 41 10.58 -3.35 2.51
C ASP A 41 9.18 -3.72 2.01
N ILE A 42 9.16 -4.64 1.06
CA ILE A 42 7.92 -5.09 0.43
C ILE A 42 7.01 -5.78 1.44
N GLU A 43 7.59 -6.52 2.39
CA GLU A 43 6.80 -7.18 3.42
C GLU A 43 6.02 -6.17 4.25
N GLU A 44 6.61 -5.01 4.50
CA GLU A 44 5.91 -3.99 5.24
C GLU A 44 4.76 -3.41 4.43
N ILE A 45 4.93 -3.26 3.12
CA ILE A 45 3.83 -2.82 2.26
C ILE A 45 2.70 -3.83 2.29
N GLU A 46 3.02 -5.13 2.23
CA GLU A 46 2.01 -6.18 2.33
C GLU A 46 1.25 -6.08 3.64
N ARG A 47 1.98 -5.92 4.73
CA ARG A 47 1.37 -5.82 6.06
C ARG A 47 0.45 -4.60 6.15
N LEU A 48 0.90 -3.48 5.60
CA LEU A 48 0.13 -2.25 5.60
C LEU A 48 -1.17 -2.42 4.81
N LEU A 49 -1.10 -3.02 3.64
CA LEU A 49 -2.29 -3.24 2.81
C LEU A 49 -3.31 -4.12 3.53
N VAL A 50 -2.85 -5.19 4.16
CA VAL A 50 -3.73 -6.07 4.91
C VAL A 50 -4.36 -5.31 6.09
N GLY A 51 -3.56 -4.54 6.81
CA GLY A 51 -4.05 -3.76 7.94
C GLY A 51 -5.06 -2.72 7.54
N LEU A 52 -4.80 -2.00 6.44
CA LEU A 52 -5.73 -0.99 5.96
C LEU A 52 -7.04 -1.63 5.51
N SER A 53 -6.93 -2.77 4.84
CA SER A 53 -8.09 -3.53 4.41
C SER A 53 -8.98 -3.91 5.60
N GLN A 54 -8.35 -4.35 6.70
CA GLN A 54 -9.08 -4.71 7.89
C GLN A 54 -9.70 -3.47 8.55
N LEU A 55 -8.95 -2.37 8.56
CA LEU A 55 -9.43 -1.14 9.16
C LEU A 55 -10.71 -0.65 8.49
N VAL A 56 -10.73 -0.62 7.15
CA VAL A 56 -11.92 -0.14 6.44
C VAL A 56 -13.07 -1.14 6.55
N THR A 57 -12.77 -2.41 6.69
CA THR A 57 -13.81 -3.44 6.87
C THR A 57 -14.46 -3.30 8.24
N ASP A 58 -13.66 -3.02 9.26
CA ASP A 58 -14.16 -2.88 10.63
C ASP A 58 -14.83 -1.54 10.89
N ASN A 59 -14.61 -0.57 10.02
CA ASN A 59 -15.12 0.80 10.21
C ASN A 59 -15.80 1.26 8.93
N PRO A 60 -17.03 0.76 8.68
CA PRO A 60 -17.71 1.05 7.41
C PRO A 60 -18.03 2.53 7.20
N GLU A 61 -17.91 3.35 8.24
CA GLU A 61 -18.07 4.79 8.09
C GLU A 61 -16.90 5.44 7.35
N ILE A 62 -15.78 4.73 7.19
CA ILE A 62 -14.67 5.26 6.40
C ILE A 62 -15.04 5.16 4.94
N LYS A 63 -15.18 6.31 4.29
CA LYS A 63 -15.52 6.40 2.89
C LYS A 63 -14.27 6.30 2.02
N GLU A 64 -13.22 6.97 2.43
CA GLU A 64 -11.96 6.99 1.71
C GLU A 64 -10.82 7.09 2.69
N LEU A 65 -9.70 6.50 2.31
CA LEU A 65 -8.48 6.58 3.08
C LEU A 65 -7.34 6.74 2.07
N ASP A 66 -6.56 7.80 2.24
CA ASP A 66 -5.48 8.11 1.30
C ASP A 66 -4.20 8.30 2.09
N ILE A 67 -3.18 7.52 1.76
CA ILE A 67 -1.84 7.65 2.33
C ILE A 67 -0.93 8.13 1.22
N ASN A 68 -0.41 9.34 1.36
CA ASN A 68 0.37 9.93 0.30
C ASN A 68 1.18 11.10 0.82
N PRO A 69 2.49 10.98 0.79
CA PRO A 69 3.24 9.82 0.31
C PRO A 69 3.48 8.79 1.40
N LEU A 70 3.85 7.61 0.94
CA LEU A 70 4.37 6.54 1.79
C LEU A 70 5.84 6.36 1.42
N PHE A 71 6.73 6.49 2.40
CA PHE A 71 8.15 6.26 2.18
C PHE A 71 8.48 4.84 2.60
N VAL A 72 8.96 4.03 1.67
CA VAL A 72 9.30 2.64 1.93
C VAL A 72 10.81 2.55 2.05
N HIS A 73 11.27 2.09 3.20
CA HIS A 73 12.69 2.01 3.48
C HIS A 73 13.27 0.68 2.98
N GLY A 74 14.54 0.44 3.24
CA GLY A 74 15.16 -0.81 2.84
C GLY A 74 14.54 -2.00 3.56
N ALA A 75 14.76 -3.19 3.01
CA ALA A 75 14.20 -4.42 3.55
C ALA A 75 14.50 -4.54 5.04
N GLY A 76 13.47 -4.81 5.82
CA GLY A 76 13.57 -4.92 7.27
C GLY A 76 13.52 -3.62 8.01
N SER A 77 13.47 -2.47 7.32
CA SER A 77 13.48 -1.15 7.96
C SER A 77 12.12 -0.46 7.93
N GLY A 78 11.10 -1.11 7.40
CA GLY A 78 9.74 -0.59 7.50
C GLY A 78 9.41 0.48 6.49
N ALA A 79 8.38 1.24 6.81
CA ALA A 79 7.89 2.32 5.97
C ALA A 79 7.41 3.44 6.87
N THR A 80 7.36 4.65 6.32
CA THR A 80 6.90 5.82 7.05
C THR A 80 5.75 6.47 6.29
N VAL A 81 4.63 6.66 6.99
CA VAL A 81 3.50 7.40 6.43
C VAL A 81 3.76 8.88 6.68
N ALA A 82 3.91 9.64 5.60
CA ALA A 82 4.15 11.08 5.75
C ALA A 82 2.84 11.83 5.93
N ASP A 83 1.78 11.36 5.30
CA ASP A 83 0.49 12.03 5.43
C ASP A 83 -0.63 11.01 5.20
N ILE A 84 -1.74 11.22 5.89
CA ILE A 84 -2.89 10.36 5.75
C ILE A 84 -4.16 11.21 5.85
N ILE A 85 -5.10 10.96 4.95
CA ILE A 85 -6.38 11.62 4.95
C ILE A 85 -7.46 10.54 5.05
N ILE A 86 -8.34 10.69 6.02
CA ILE A 86 -9.45 9.76 6.21
C ILE A 86 -10.74 10.55 6.05
N THR A 87 -11.57 10.12 5.12
CA THR A 87 -12.86 10.76 4.87
C THR A 87 -13.96 9.85 5.41
N LEU A 88 -14.82 10.42 6.21
CA LEU A 88 -15.91 9.67 6.83
C LEU A 88 -17.21 9.94 6.12
N GLU A 89 -18.06 8.93 6.12
CA GLU A 89 -19.41 9.05 5.62
C GLU A 89 -20.18 10.02 6.52
N GLN A 90 -20.96 10.92 5.92
CA GLN A 90 -21.81 11.82 6.69
C GLN A 90 -23.26 11.41 6.50
N GLU A 91 -24.02 11.49 7.56
CA GLU A 91 -25.45 11.19 7.48
C GLU A 91 -26.28 12.42 7.22
#